data_239e0649c8f34cf56c4670b14d024b48
#
_entry.id   239e0649c8f34cf56c4670b14d024b48
#
_cell.length_a   1.000
_cell.length_b   1.000
_cell.length_c   1.000
_cell.angle_alpha   90.00
_cell.angle_beta   90.00
_cell.angle_gamma   90.00
#
_symmetry.space_group_name_H-M   'P 1'
#
loop_
_entity.id
_entity.type
_entity.pdbx_description
1 polymer ?
#
loop_
_entity_poly.entity_id
_entity_poly.type
_entity_poly.pdbx_seq_one_letter_code
_entity_poly.pdbx_strand_id
1 'polypeptide(L)'
;EDKLRYTRRPEIGAPNAISKQEMQALCRYAKERNIEITPLVQGLGHAGFILKHHWELRENPDSDWEFCPSDPRTYDLQFDLYRDAIEAMPYSKYLHIGGDEITAIGIDQRCKAK
;
A
#
# COMPACT_ATOMS: atom_id res chain seq x y z
N GLU A 1 -2.42 5.04 2.42
CA GLU A 1 -1.47 4.28 3.23
C GLU A 1 -2.14 3.83 4.53
N ASP A 2 -1.51 4.02 5.69
CA ASP A 2 -2.04 3.49 6.97
C ASP A 2 -3.29 4.22 7.50
N LYS A 3 -3.72 5.31 6.89
CA LYS A 3 -4.93 6.04 7.30
C LYS A 3 -6.22 5.47 6.72
N LEU A 4 -6.14 4.45 5.88
CA LEU A 4 -7.25 3.66 5.41
C LEU A 4 -7.28 2.30 6.12
N ARG A 5 -8.47 1.83 6.49
CA ARG A 5 -8.65 0.47 7.00
C ARG A 5 -8.74 -0.52 5.86
N TYR A 6 -7.80 -1.44 5.83
CA TYR A 6 -7.76 -2.51 4.84
C TYR A 6 -8.46 -3.75 5.42
N THR A 7 -9.60 -4.12 4.86
CA THR A 7 -10.37 -5.26 5.37
C THR A 7 -9.67 -6.60 5.13
N ARG A 8 -8.88 -6.70 4.06
CA ARG A 8 -8.09 -7.90 3.75
C ARG A 8 -6.81 -7.99 4.59
N ARG A 9 -6.29 -6.86 5.04
CA ARG A 9 -5.06 -6.77 5.85
C ARG A 9 -5.25 -5.76 6.99
N PRO A 10 -6.08 -6.10 7.98
CA PRO A 10 -6.47 -5.14 9.02
C PRO A 10 -5.31 -4.63 9.87
N GLU A 11 -4.20 -5.36 9.95
CA GLU A 11 -2.98 -4.97 10.67
C GLU A 11 -2.31 -3.73 10.07
N ILE A 12 -2.54 -3.43 8.80
CA ILE A 12 -1.88 -2.31 8.10
C ILE A 12 -2.47 -0.97 8.51
N GLY A 13 -3.77 -0.91 8.76
CA GLY A 13 -4.43 0.34 9.13
C GLY A 13 -4.06 0.83 10.53
N ALA A 14 -3.81 2.12 10.67
CA ALA A 14 -3.61 2.74 11.98
C ALA A 14 -4.91 2.68 12.83
N PRO A 15 -4.82 2.77 14.17
CA PRO A 15 -6.02 2.72 15.02
C PRO A 15 -7.07 3.78 14.70
N ASN A 16 -6.63 4.95 14.19
CA ASN A 16 -7.50 6.07 13.80
C ASN A 16 -7.75 6.13 12.29
N ALA A 17 -7.52 5.04 11.58
CA ALA A 17 -7.74 4.98 10.14
C ALA A 17 -9.22 5.08 9.78
N ILE A 18 -9.51 5.75 8.67
CA ILE A 18 -10.85 5.87 8.12
C ILE A 18 -11.33 4.51 7.58
N SER A 19 -12.59 4.18 7.81
CA SER A 19 -13.17 2.95 7.26
C SER A 19 -13.39 3.07 5.75
N LYS A 20 -13.53 1.92 5.10
CA LYS A 20 -13.86 1.86 3.66
C LYS A 20 -15.16 2.61 3.36
N GLN A 21 -16.17 2.44 4.20
CA GLN A 21 -17.48 3.08 4.06
C GLN A 21 -17.41 4.60 4.21
N GLU A 22 -16.64 5.08 5.18
CA GLU A 22 -16.42 6.51 5.38
C GLU A 22 -15.66 7.12 4.20
N MET A 23 -14.65 6.42 3.68
CA MET A 23 -13.90 6.86 2.50
C MET A 23 -14.81 6.89 1.26
N GLN A 24 -15.66 5.88 1.07
CA GLN A 24 -16.62 5.86 -0.03
C GLN A 24 -17.60 7.05 0.04
N ALA A 25 -18.05 7.40 1.23
CA ALA A 25 -18.92 8.57 1.43
C ALA A 25 -18.19 9.87 1.09
N LEU A 26 -16.92 10.00 1.48
CA LEU A 26 -16.08 11.15 1.12
C LEU A 26 -15.86 11.25 -0.38
N CYS A 27 -15.62 10.12 -1.05
CA CYS A 27 -15.44 10.09 -2.50
C CYS A 27 -16.72 10.49 -3.25
N ARG A 28 -17.87 10.08 -2.75
CA ARG A 28 -19.17 10.49 -3.30
C ARG A 28 -19.39 11.99 -3.15
N TYR A 29 -19.09 12.53 -1.98
CA TYR A 29 -19.15 13.96 -1.70
C TYR A 29 -18.25 14.75 -2.67
N ALA A 30 -17.03 14.28 -2.88
CA ALA A 30 -16.07 14.89 -3.80
C ALA A 30 -16.57 14.82 -5.27
N LYS A 31 -17.08 13.67 -5.68
CA LYS A 31 -17.61 13.45 -7.04
C LYS A 31 -18.74 14.43 -7.37
N GLU A 32 -19.65 14.67 -6.44
CA GLU A 32 -20.75 15.63 -6.60
C GLU A 32 -20.23 17.06 -6.83
N ARG A 33 -18.97 17.32 -6.50
CA ARG A 33 -18.30 18.62 -6.66
C ARG A 33 -17.24 18.60 -7.76
N ASN A 34 -17.29 17.60 -8.65
CA ASN A 34 -16.36 17.43 -9.75
C ASN A 34 -14.89 17.26 -9.31
N ILE A 35 -14.68 16.62 -8.14
CA ILE A 35 -13.35 16.28 -7.62
C ILE A 35 -13.21 14.76 -7.62
N GLU A 36 -12.16 14.27 -8.26
CA GLU A 36 -11.78 12.86 -8.24
C GLU A 36 -10.73 12.61 -7.15
N ILE A 37 -11.02 11.66 -6.26
CA ILE A 37 -10.06 11.22 -5.26
C ILE A 37 -9.39 9.95 -5.77
N THR A 38 -8.11 10.05 -6.08
CA THR A 38 -7.31 8.92 -6.58
C THR A 38 -6.62 8.20 -5.43
N PRO A 39 -6.79 6.88 -5.30
CA PRO A 39 -6.09 6.12 -4.27
C PRO A 39 -4.58 6.10 -4.52
N LEU A 40 -3.82 6.24 -3.45
CA LEU A 40 -2.37 6.04 -3.43
C LEU A 40 -2.04 4.95 -2.43
N VAL A 41 -1.41 3.89 -2.89
CA VAL A 41 -0.81 2.86 -2.03
C VAL A 41 0.65 2.73 -2.45
N GLN A 42 1.55 3.21 -1.62
CA GLN A 42 2.98 3.11 -1.88
C GLN A 42 3.41 1.65 -2.03
N GLY A 43 4.27 1.43 -3.00
CA GLY A 43 4.84 0.13 -3.28
C GLY A 43 6.33 0.22 -3.53
N LEU A 44 7.06 -0.83 -3.20
CA LEU A 44 8.51 -0.97 -3.26
C LEU A 44 9.21 -0.13 -2.19
N GLY A 45 9.28 1.20 -2.35
CA GLY A 45 9.76 2.13 -1.33
C GLY A 45 8.62 2.70 -0.49
N HIS A 46 8.97 3.52 0.51
CA HIS A 46 8.04 4.10 1.47
C HIS A 46 7.13 3.04 2.13
N ALA A 47 7.62 1.82 2.28
CA ALA A 47 6.84 0.66 2.69
C ALA A 47 6.81 0.42 4.21
N GLY A 48 7.24 1.38 5.01
CA GLY A 48 7.29 1.26 6.46
C GLY A 48 5.95 0.91 7.10
N PHE A 49 4.85 1.42 6.56
CA PHE A 49 3.50 1.12 7.05
C PHE A 49 3.11 -0.36 6.86
N ILE A 50 3.73 -1.06 5.92
CA ILE A 50 3.60 -2.50 5.69
C ILE A 50 4.64 -3.25 6.53
N LEU A 51 5.90 -2.85 6.41
CA LEU A 51 7.05 -3.62 6.88
C LEU A 51 7.19 -3.63 8.41
N LYS A 52 6.61 -2.65 9.10
CA LYS A 52 6.54 -2.72 10.57
C LYS A 52 5.70 -3.90 11.08
N HIS A 53 4.84 -4.47 10.24
CA HIS A 53 4.03 -5.65 10.56
C HIS A 53 4.50 -6.91 9.83
N HIS A 54 5.33 -6.78 8.79
CA HIS A 54 5.77 -7.85 7.91
C HIS A 54 7.27 -7.78 7.67
N TRP A 55 8.06 -7.95 8.74
CA TRP A 55 9.52 -7.88 8.72
C TRP A 55 10.17 -8.83 7.71
N GLU A 56 9.53 -9.98 7.48
CA GLU A 56 10.01 -11.02 6.57
C GLU A 56 10.04 -10.55 5.11
N LEU A 57 9.30 -9.50 4.77
CA LEU A 57 9.22 -8.96 3.40
C LEU A 57 10.24 -7.89 3.09
N ARG A 58 11.07 -7.49 4.06
CA ARG A 58 12.07 -6.44 3.86
C ARG A 58 13.12 -6.84 2.84
N GLU A 59 13.54 -5.88 2.02
CA GLU A 59 14.71 -6.02 1.14
C GLU A 59 16.00 -5.94 1.96
N ASN A 60 16.10 -4.96 2.83
CA ASN A 60 17.22 -4.77 3.75
C ASN A 60 16.78 -5.18 5.16
N PRO A 61 17.44 -6.16 5.81
CA PRO A 61 17.09 -6.58 7.17
C PRO A 61 17.18 -5.46 8.22
N ASP A 62 17.97 -4.42 7.94
CA ASP A 62 18.16 -3.30 8.84
C ASP A 62 17.28 -2.08 8.53
N SER A 63 16.38 -2.18 7.56
CA SER A 63 15.54 -1.07 7.11
C SER A 63 14.11 -1.52 6.81
N ASP A 64 13.15 -0.69 7.14
CA ASP A 64 11.74 -0.88 6.77
C ASP A 64 11.32 -0.02 5.56
N TRP A 65 12.29 0.48 4.80
CA TRP A 65 12.02 1.39 3.68
C TRP A 65 11.50 0.68 2.44
N GLU A 66 12.20 -0.39 2.00
CA GLU A 66 11.82 -1.15 0.80
C GLU A 66 11.42 -2.59 1.13
N PHE A 67 10.41 -3.09 0.43
CA PHE A 67 10.11 -4.52 0.47
C PHE A 67 10.88 -5.27 -0.62
N CYS A 68 11.07 -6.58 -0.44
CA CYS A 68 11.77 -7.42 -1.40
C CYS A 68 10.88 -7.72 -2.63
N PRO A 69 11.26 -7.25 -3.84
CA PRO A 69 10.48 -7.50 -5.04
C PRO A 69 10.58 -8.95 -5.55
N SER A 70 11.48 -9.74 -5.00
CA SER A 70 11.63 -11.16 -5.38
C SER A 70 10.87 -12.11 -4.47
N ASP A 71 10.20 -11.61 -3.44
CA ASP A 71 9.35 -12.43 -2.56
C ASP A 71 7.90 -12.38 -3.08
N PRO A 72 7.32 -13.53 -3.49
CA PRO A 72 5.95 -13.54 -4.02
C PRO A 72 4.90 -13.10 -3.00
N ARG A 73 5.16 -13.26 -1.70
CA ARG A 73 4.23 -12.82 -0.64
C ARG A 73 4.06 -11.31 -0.61
N THR A 74 5.06 -10.58 -1.09
CA THR A 74 5.00 -9.12 -1.24
C THR A 74 3.87 -8.72 -2.18
N TYR A 75 3.73 -9.40 -3.31
CA TYR A 75 2.69 -9.11 -4.28
C TYR A 75 1.30 -9.50 -3.78
N ASP A 76 1.18 -10.62 -3.09
CA ASP A 76 -0.09 -11.04 -2.48
C ASP A 76 -0.62 -9.97 -1.52
N LEU A 77 0.25 -9.47 -0.65
CA LEU A 77 -0.08 -8.41 0.30
C LEU A 77 -0.40 -7.10 -0.44
N GLN A 78 0.47 -6.70 -1.35
CA GLN A 78 0.32 -5.43 -2.08
C GLN A 78 -0.98 -5.38 -2.89
N PHE A 79 -1.34 -6.48 -3.55
CA PHE A 79 -2.58 -6.57 -4.31
C PHE A 79 -3.83 -6.54 -3.42
N ASP A 80 -3.76 -7.10 -2.22
CA ASP A 80 -4.86 -6.97 -1.25
C ASP A 80 -5.07 -5.50 -0.86
N LEU A 81 -3.98 -4.75 -0.65
CA LEU A 81 -4.08 -3.32 -0.36
C LEU A 81 -4.64 -2.53 -1.55
N TYR A 82 -4.23 -2.87 -2.77
CA TYR A 82 -4.76 -2.24 -3.98
C TYR A 82 -6.26 -2.48 -4.14
N ARG A 83 -6.71 -3.72 -3.94
CA ARG A 83 -8.14 -4.06 -4.01
C ARG A 83 -8.96 -3.26 -3.00
N ASP A 84 -8.50 -3.19 -1.76
CA ASP A 84 -9.18 -2.43 -0.71
C ASP A 84 -9.21 -0.93 -1.01
N ALA A 85 -8.11 -0.37 -1.50
CA ALA A 85 -8.03 1.04 -1.86
C ALA A 85 -8.96 1.39 -3.03
N ILE A 86 -9.01 0.54 -4.04
CA ILE A 86 -9.91 0.70 -5.20
C ILE A 86 -11.37 0.63 -4.77
N GLU A 87 -11.71 -0.31 -3.90
CA GLU A 87 -13.06 -0.44 -3.35
C GLU A 87 -13.45 0.78 -2.51
N ALA A 88 -12.50 1.35 -1.77
CA ALA A 88 -12.72 2.54 -0.93
C ALA A 88 -12.88 3.82 -1.76
N MET A 89 -12.30 3.89 -2.94
CA MET A 89 -12.28 5.07 -3.82
C MET A 89 -12.79 4.70 -5.22
N PRO A 90 -14.09 4.34 -5.34
CA PRO A 90 -14.62 3.67 -6.53
C PRO A 90 -14.82 4.58 -7.74
N TYR A 91 -14.69 5.90 -7.57
CA TYR A 91 -14.92 6.86 -8.64
C TYR A 91 -13.65 7.31 -9.34
N SER A 92 -12.49 6.81 -8.91
CA SER A 92 -11.23 7.09 -9.60
C SER A 92 -11.01 6.15 -10.78
N LYS A 93 -10.44 6.69 -11.85
CA LYS A 93 -9.98 5.91 -13.01
C LYS A 93 -8.57 5.38 -12.82
N TYR A 94 -7.85 5.85 -11.80
CA TYR A 94 -6.43 5.58 -11.61
C TYR A 94 -6.17 5.03 -10.22
N LEU A 95 -5.11 4.25 -10.12
CA LEU A 95 -4.47 3.85 -8.87
C LEU A 95 -3.02 4.29 -8.93
N HIS A 96 -2.59 5.12 -7.98
CA HIS A 96 -1.20 5.52 -7.85
C HIS A 96 -0.46 4.47 -7.02
N ILE A 97 0.53 3.82 -7.59
CA ILE A 97 1.27 2.72 -6.95
C ILE A 97 2.57 3.16 -6.27
N GLY A 98 2.91 4.45 -6.32
CA GLY A 98 4.16 4.97 -5.78
C GLY A 98 5.36 4.57 -6.63
N GLY A 99 6.36 3.96 -6.00
CA GLY A 99 7.57 3.50 -6.69
C GLY A 99 8.71 4.52 -6.71
N ASP A 100 8.57 5.59 -5.95
CA ASP A 100 9.58 6.65 -5.85
C ASP A 100 10.60 6.36 -4.74
N GLU A 101 11.74 7.03 -4.82
CA GLU A 101 12.82 7.04 -3.82
C GLU A 101 13.29 5.64 -3.40
N ILE A 102 13.54 4.78 -4.37
CA ILE A 102 14.12 3.45 -4.13
C ILE A 102 15.63 3.60 -3.92
N THR A 103 16.15 3.13 -2.79
CA THR A 103 17.54 3.35 -2.38
C THR A 103 18.39 2.08 -2.34
N ALA A 104 17.79 0.91 -2.06
CA ALA A 104 18.55 -0.30 -1.79
C ALA A 104 17.82 -1.56 -2.30
N ILE A 105 17.84 -1.76 -3.62
CA ILE A 105 17.25 -2.95 -4.27
C ILE A 105 18.38 -3.93 -4.68
N GLY A 106 18.08 -5.22 -4.62
CA GLY A 106 18.98 -6.27 -5.08
C GLY A 106 20.00 -6.72 -4.03
N ILE A 107 19.83 -6.34 -2.77
CA ILE A 107 20.76 -6.70 -1.70
C ILE A 107 20.34 -7.97 -0.94
N ASP A 108 19.06 -8.28 -0.92
CA ASP A 108 18.53 -9.50 -0.30
C ASP A 108 18.98 -10.74 -1.07
N GLN A 109 19.14 -11.86 -0.36
CA GLN A 109 19.55 -13.12 -0.98
C GLN A 109 18.51 -13.61 -2.00
N ARG A 110 17.23 -13.37 -1.77
CA ARG A 110 16.16 -13.70 -2.71
C ARG A 110 16.30 -12.93 -4.03
N CYS A 111 16.74 -11.68 -3.97
CA CYS A 111 17.01 -10.87 -5.14
C CYS A 111 18.29 -11.31 -5.85
N LYS A 112 19.35 -11.60 -5.07
CA LYS A 112 20.64 -12.06 -5.63
C LYS A 112 20.55 -13.41 -6.33
N ALA A 113 19.60 -14.23 -5.96
CA ALA A 113 19.37 -15.54 -6.57
C ALA A 113 18.66 -15.46 -7.94
N LYS A 114 18.18 -14.30 -8.34
CA LYS A 114 17.53 -14.04 -9.63
C LYS A 114 18.51 -13.45 -10.63
#